data_491882b591683997c54b21148dbb54f5
#
_entry.id   491882b591683997c54b21148dbb54f5
#
_cell.length_a   1.000
_cell.length_b   1.000
_cell.length_c   1.000
_cell.angle_alpha   90.00
_cell.angle_beta   90.00
_cell.angle_gamma   90.00
#
_symmetry.space_group_name_H-M   'P 1'
#
loop_
_entity.id
_entity.type
_entity.pdbx_description
1 polymer ?
#
loop_
_entity_poly.entity_id
_entity_poly.type
_entity_poly.pdbx_seq_one_letter_code
_entity_poly.pdbx_strand_id
1 'polypeptide(L)'
;MVYLTGDTHGDMDRFKHGKLRWLGKRDVVIVLGDFGFVWDGSKEEQKKLNWLRKRPYTLLFLDGAHENYDLLAQYPEEELFGGKVQALGGNVYHVCRGSVLTLEEKKYLCFGLSLIHISEPTRLRRIS
;
A
#
# COMPACT_ATOMS: atom_id res chain seq x y z
N MET A 1 -10.98 -3.86 -8.83
CA MET A 1 -10.87 -5.02 -7.93
C MET A 1 -9.72 -4.81 -6.96
N VAL A 2 -9.84 -5.32 -5.76
CA VAL A 2 -8.81 -5.16 -4.71
C VAL A 2 -8.03 -6.46 -4.57
N TYR A 3 -6.72 -6.37 -4.67
CA TYR A 3 -5.81 -7.51 -4.53
C TYR A 3 -4.92 -7.31 -3.30
N LEU A 4 -4.82 -8.33 -2.46
CA LEU A 4 -3.93 -8.31 -1.29
C LEU A 4 -2.70 -9.15 -1.58
N THR A 5 -1.53 -8.64 -1.24
CA THR A 5 -0.29 -9.40 -1.33
C THR A 5 0.48 -9.27 -0.02
N GLY A 6 1.24 -10.31 0.32
CA GLY A 6 2.06 -10.31 1.52
C GLY A 6 3.36 -9.52 1.35
N ASP A 7 4.35 -9.82 2.19
CA ASP A 7 5.64 -9.13 2.20
C ASP A 7 6.29 -9.12 0.82
N THR A 8 6.77 -7.95 0.40
CA THR A 8 7.51 -7.82 -0.86
C THR A 8 9.01 -7.62 -0.64
N HIS A 9 9.42 -7.12 0.53
CA HIS A 9 10.82 -6.94 0.92
C HIS A 9 11.69 -6.22 -0.14
N GLY A 10 11.09 -5.32 -0.89
CA GLY A 10 11.80 -4.63 -1.96
C GLY A 10 12.05 -5.48 -3.20
N ASP A 11 11.42 -6.64 -3.30
CA ASP A 11 11.56 -7.54 -4.45
C ASP A 11 10.57 -7.17 -5.55
N MET A 12 11.10 -6.79 -6.71
CA MET A 12 10.30 -6.37 -7.87
C MET A 12 9.59 -7.53 -8.57
N ASP A 13 10.04 -8.77 -8.36
CA ASP A 13 9.52 -9.92 -9.09
C ASP A 13 8.02 -10.09 -8.91
N ARG A 14 7.51 -9.83 -7.71
CA ARG A 14 6.08 -9.95 -7.44
C ARG A 14 5.25 -9.04 -8.33
N PHE A 15 5.77 -7.87 -8.66
CA PHE A 15 5.06 -6.88 -9.48
C PHE A 15 5.29 -7.08 -10.97
N LYS A 16 6.40 -7.67 -11.37
CA LYS A 16 6.75 -7.88 -12.78
C LYS A 16 6.21 -9.20 -13.35
N HIS A 17 5.87 -10.14 -12.49
CA HIS A 17 5.40 -11.47 -12.87
C HIS A 17 4.06 -11.80 -12.24
N GLY A 18 3.37 -12.78 -12.78
CA GLY A 18 2.07 -13.21 -12.26
C GLY A 18 0.93 -12.24 -12.57
N LYS A 19 -0.10 -12.29 -11.75
CA LYS A 19 -1.33 -11.51 -11.99
C LYS A 19 -1.13 -10.00 -11.91
N LEU A 20 -0.25 -9.53 -11.04
CA LEU A 20 -0.11 -8.09 -10.80
C LEU A 20 0.31 -7.31 -12.03
N ARG A 21 1.06 -7.93 -12.94
CA ARG A 21 1.52 -7.23 -14.14
C ARG A 21 0.40 -6.91 -15.14
N TRP A 22 -0.77 -7.55 -14.99
CA TRP A 22 -1.90 -7.37 -15.91
C TRP A 22 -2.98 -6.44 -15.39
N LEU A 23 -2.81 -5.88 -14.19
CA LEU A 23 -3.82 -5.03 -13.57
C LEU A 23 -3.88 -3.64 -14.21
N GLY A 24 -5.06 -3.03 -14.17
CA GLY A 24 -5.34 -1.76 -14.82
C GLY A 24 -5.74 -0.66 -13.83
N LYS A 25 -6.23 0.45 -14.36
CA LYS A 25 -6.54 1.67 -13.61
C LYS A 25 -7.57 1.49 -12.50
N ARG A 26 -8.46 0.51 -12.64
CA ARG A 26 -9.53 0.27 -11.66
C ARG A 26 -9.12 -0.67 -10.55
N ASP A 27 -7.93 -1.23 -10.66
CA ASP A 27 -7.45 -2.20 -9.71
C ASP A 27 -6.64 -1.52 -8.60
N VAL A 28 -6.75 -2.07 -7.39
CA VAL A 28 -6.01 -1.61 -6.22
C VAL A 28 -5.24 -2.79 -5.65
N VAL A 29 -3.95 -2.60 -5.43
CA VAL A 29 -3.09 -3.61 -4.81
C VAL A 29 -2.70 -3.11 -3.43
N ILE A 30 -2.91 -3.93 -2.41
CA ILE A 30 -2.51 -3.60 -1.04
C ILE A 30 -1.44 -4.58 -0.60
N VAL A 31 -0.27 -4.05 -0.26
CA VAL A 31 0.83 -4.83 0.30
C VAL A 31 0.69 -4.88 1.81
N LEU A 32 0.55 -6.07 2.35
CA LEU A 32 0.48 -6.33 3.78
C LEU A 32 1.84 -6.83 4.25
N GLY A 33 2.35 -6.29 5.35
CA GLY A 33 3.67 -6.66 5.84
C GLY A 33 4.78 -5.78 5.24
N ASP A 34 5.98 -6.32 5.12
CA ASP A 34 7.14 -5.53 4.70
C ASP A 34 7.10 -5.18 3.22
N PHE A 35 6.87 -3.91 2.92
CA PHE A 35 6.93 -3.39 1.56
C PHE A 35 8.40 -3.36 1.07
N GLY A 36 9.27 -2.74 1.86
CA GLY A 36 10.72 -2.80 1.65
C GLY A 36 11.27 -1.91 0.55
N PHE A 37 10.47 -1.01 -0.02
CA PHE A 37 10.92 -0.09 -1.07
C PHE A 37 11.24 1.32 -0.54
N VAL A 38 11.10 1.53 0.75
CA VAL A 38 11.45 2.79 1.42
C VAL A 38 12.38 2.46 2.57
N TRP A 39 13.64 2.18 2.27
CA TRP A 39 14.61 1.73 3.27
C TRP A 39 15.82 2.64 3.37
N ASP A 40 16.57 2.82 2.29
CA ASP A 40 17.82 3.58 2.32
C ASP A 40 17.83 4.84 1.45
N GLY A 41 16.80 5.07 0.64
CA GLY A 41 16.73 6.21 -0.26
C GLY A 41 17.77 6.19 -1.38
N SER A 42 18.40 5.04 -1.64
CA SER A 42 19.42 4.92 -2.66
C SER A 42 18.86 5.15 -4.07
N LYS A 43 19.75 5.38 -5.02
CA LYS A 43 19.36 5.54 -6.42
C LYS A 43 18.68 4.29 -6.96
N GLU A 44 19.16 3.13 -6.55
CA GLU A 44 18.58 1.86 -6.95
C GLU A 44 17.16 1.70 -6.42
N GLU A 45 16.94 2.05 -5.15
CA GLU A 45 15.60 2.02 -4.55
C GLU A 45 14.68 3.01 -5.25
N GLN A 46 15.16 4.22 -5.56
CA GLN A 46 14.37 5.22 -6.29
C GLN A 46 13.98 4.75 -7.68
N LYS A 47 14.84 4.00 -8.35
CA LYS A 47 14.49 3.41 -9.66
C LYS A 47 13.35 2.43 -9.53
N LYS A 48 13.38 1.60 -8.50
CA LYS A 48 12.31 0.63 -8.23
C LYS A 48 11.00 1.35 -7.93
N LEU A 49 11.03 2.35 -7.05
CA LEU A 49 9.86 3.15 -6.74
C LEU A 49 9.31 3.87 -7.97
N ASN A 50 10.17 4.43 -8.81
CA ASN A 50 9.75 5.09 -10.04
C ASN A 50 9.03 4.14 -10.98
N TRP A 51 9.49 2.90 -11.07
CA TRP A 51 8.83 1.88 -11.87
C TRP A 51 7.43 1.60 -11.31
N LEU A 52 7.30 1.47 -9.99
CA LEU A 52 6.00 1.25 -9.34
C LEU A 52 5.06 2.44 -9.52
N ARG A 53 5.60 3.67 -9.46
CA ARG A 53 4.82 4.89 -9.66
C ARG A 53 4.16 4.97 -11.03
N LYS A 54 4.72 4.29 -12.01
CA LYS A 54 4.22 4.28 -13.40
C LYS A 54 3.23 3.19 -13.69
N ARG A 55 2.92 2.35 -12.70
CA ARG A 55 1.92 1.28 -12.91
C ARG A 55 0.53 1.87 -13.01
N PRO A 56 -0.35 1.28 -13.83
CA PRO A 56 -1.71 1.81 -14.02
C PRO A 56 -2.60 1.64 -12.80
N TYR A 57 -2.37 0.59 -11.99
CA TYR A 57 -3.16 0.35 -10.78
C TYR A 57 -2.68 1.21 -9.61
N THR A 58 -3.56 1.36 -8.61
CA THR A 58 -3.20 2.04 -7.37
C THR A 58 -2.50 1.05 -6.44
N LEU A 59 -1.32 1.41 -5.97
CA LEU A 59 -0.54 0.58 -5.04
C LEU A 59 -0.57 1.20 -3.66
N LEU A 60 -1.16 0.49 -2.71
CA LEU A 60 -1.21 0.89 -1.31
C LEU A 60 -0.32 -0.06 -0.51
N PHE A 61 0.38 0.45 0.49
CA PHE A 61 1.09 -0.42 1.40
C PHE A 61 0.89 0.03 2.84
N LEU A 62 0.83 -0.97 3.73
CA LEU A 62 0.81 -0.76 5.17
C LEU A 62 2.25 -0.86 5.65
N ASP A 63 2.63 -0.02 6.60
CA ASP A 63 4.01 -0.05 7.09
C ASP A 63 4.30 -1.35 7.84
N GLY A 64 5.43 -1.96 7.52
CA GLY A 64 5.93 -3.14 8.19
C GLY A 64 7.20 -2.84 8.96
N ALA A 65 7.91 -3.90 9.37
CA ALA A 65 9.14 -3.74 10.16
C ALA A 65 10.32 -3.23 9.35
N HIS A 66 10.30 -3.43 8.03
CA HIS A 66 11.40 -3.04 7.14
C HIS A 66 11.09 -1.79 6.32
N GLU A 67 10.48 -0.79 6.94
CA GLU A 67 10.30 0.53 6.35
C GLU A 67 11.12 1.56 7.12
N ASN A 68 11.67 2.53 6.39
CA ASN A 68 12.37 3.66 7.01
C ASN A 68 11.36 4.78 7.27
N TYR A 69 10.95 4.92 8.51
CA TYR A 69 9.91 5.88 8.89
C TYR A 69 10.35 7.32 8.69
N ASP A 70 11.65 7.62 8.78
CA ASP A 70 12.16 8.97 8.53
C ASP A 70 12.00 9.34 7.07
N LEU A 71 12.25 8.40 6.16
CA LEU A 71 12.04 8.62 4.74
C LEU A 71 10.54 8.73 4.41
N LEU A 72 9.71 7.91 5.04
CA LEU A 72 8.26 8.00 4.86
C LEU A 72 7.70 9.34 5.31
N ALA A 73 8.23 9.89 6.41
CA ALA A 73 7.75 11.16 6.95
C ALA A 73 7.93 12.34 5.99
N GLN A 74 8.80 12.22 4.99
CA GLN A 74 9.02 13.29 4.00
C GLN A 74 7.88 13.40 2.99
N TYR A 75 7.05 12.39 2.86
CA TYR A 75 5.99 12.39 1.87
C TYR A 75 4.73 13.08 2.38
N PRO A 76 4.05 13.87 1.54
CA PRO A 76 2.88 14.62 1.97
C PRO A 76 1.69 13.71 2.27
N GLU A 77 0.86 14.15 3.21
CA GLU A 77 -0.37 13.45 3.52
C GLU A 77 -1.50 13.91 2.60
N GLU A 78 -2.32 12.97 2.20
CA GLU A 78 -3.48 13.21 1.35
C GLU A 78 -4.64 12.34 1.83
N GLU A 79 -5.83 12.63 1.33
CA GLU A 79 -6.99 11.79 1.54
C GLU A 79 -7.21 10.93 0.30
N LEU A 80 -7.39 9.62 0.52
CA LEU A 80 -7.65 8.68 -0.57
C LEU A 80 -8.58 7.59 -0.05
N PHE A 81 -9.62 7.29 -0.82
CA PHE A 81 -10.64 6.29 -0.45
C PHE A 81 -11.26 6.56 0.93
N GLY A 82 -11.33 7.81 1.33
CA GLY A 82 -11.88 8.22 2.61
C GLY A 82 -10.93 8.15 3.79
N GLY A 83 -9.69 7.72 3.58
CA GLY A 83 -8.68 7.60 4.63
C GLY A 83 -7.47 8.46 4.39
N LYS A 84 -6.58 8.49 5.38
CA LYS A 84 -5.37 9.28 5.36
C LYS A 84 -4.21 8.46 4.82
N VAL A 85 -3.54 8.98 3.82
CA VAL A 85 -2.40 8.31 3.18
C VAL A 85 -1.25 9.30 3.00
N GLN A 86 -0.07 8.78 2.72
CA GLN A 86 1.06 9.60 2.26
C GLN A 86 1.31 9.28 0.80
N ALA A 87 1.40 10.33 -0.02
CA ALA A 87 1.61 10.17 -1.45
C ALA A 87 3.11 10.05 -1.76
N LEU A 88 3.51 8.90 -2.30
CA LEU A 88 4.89 8.67 -2.71
C LEU A 88 5.15 9.08 -4.17
N GLY A 89 4.13 9.59 -4.84
CA GLY A 89 4.17 9.95 -6.24
C GLY A 89 3.52 8.91 -7.13
N GLY A 90 3.02 9.33 -8.28
CA GLY A 90 2.29 8.45 -9.18
C GLY A 90 1.12 7.77 -8.46
N ASN A 91 1.05 6.47 -8.57
CA ASN A 91 -0.03 5.68 -7.97
C ASN A 91 0.39 4.91 -6.71
N VAL A 92 1.47 5.33 -6.04
CA VAL A 92 1.99 4.67 -4.85
C VAL A 92 1.65 5.47 -3.59
N TYR A 93 1.04 4.81 -2.61
CA TYR A 93 0.60 5.46 -1.36
C TYR A 93 0.89 4.59 -0.16
N HIS A 94 1.38 5.23 0.91
CA HIS A 94 1.50 4.61 2.22
C HIS A 94 0.24 4.91 3.02
N VAL A 95 -0.44 3.89 3.52
CA VAL A 95 -1.66 4.06 4.31
C VAL A 95 -1.28 4.35 5.75
N CYS A 96 -1.72 5.49 6.28
CA CYS A 96 -1.43 5.88 7.66
C CYS A 96 -2.16 4.96 8.64
N ARG A 97 -1.51 4.65 9.75
CA ARG A 97 -2.11 3.82 10.80
C ARG A 97 -3.39 4.44 11.33
N GLY A 98 -4.40 3.61 11.53
CA GLY A 98 -5.70 4.05 12.02
C GLY A 98 -6.61 4.61 10.95
N SER A 99 -6.16 4.64 9.69
CA SER A 99 -7.00 5.09 8.57
C SER A 99 -8.06 4.05 8.25
N VAL A 100 -9.25 4.54 7.88
CA VAL A 100 -10.33 3.70 7.38
C VAL A 100 -10.49 3.97 5.90
N LEU A 101 -10.24 2.96 5.09
CA LEU A 101 -10.39 3.05 3.64
C LEU A 101 -11.68 2.40 3.19
N THR A 102 -12.38 3.04 2.26
CA THR A 102 -13.56 2.45 1.61
C THR A 102 -13.17 1.99 0.22
N LEU A 103 -13.16 0.69 0.01
CA LEU A 103 -12.80 0.06 -1.26
C LEU A 103 -13.91 -0.88 -1.68
N GLU A 104 -14.45 -0.69 -2.88
CA GLU A 104 -15.54 -1.50 -3.42
C GLU A 104 -16.71 -1.62 -2.44
N GLU A 105 -17.11 -0.49 -1.83
CA GLU A 105 -18.22 -0.39 -0.87
C GLU A 105 -17.95 -1.10 0.47
N LYS A 106 -16.72 -1.53 0.71
CA LYS A 106 -16.32 -2.14 1.98
C LYS A 106 -15.34 -1.23 2.70
N LYS A 107 -15.44 -1.21 4.02
CA LYS A 107 -14.56 -0.40 4.87
C LYS A 107 -13.48 -1.26 5.52
N TYR A 108 -12.25 -0.76 5.49
CA TYR A 108 -11.10 -1.45 6.06
C TYR A 108 -10.36 -0.51 7.02
N LEU A 109 -10.09 -1.00 8.22
CA LEU A 109 -9.28 -0.28 9.19
C LEU A 109 -7.84 -0.79 9.11
N CYS A 110 -6.90 0.12 8.93
CA CYS A 110 -5.50 -0.21 8.66
C CYS A 110 -4.60 0.10 9.86
N PHE A 111 -3.89 -0.92 10.35
CA PHE A 111 -2.96 -0.81 11.48
C PHE A 111 -1.61 -1.40 11.08
N GLY A 112 -0.81 -0.68 10.31
CA GLY A 112 0.50 -1.19 9.93
C GLY A 112 0.42 -2.61 9.36
N LEU A 113 0.93 -3.61 10.09
CA LEU A 113 0.95 -5.00 9.63
C LEU A 113 -0.43 -5.66 9.51
N SER A 114 -1.49 -5.03 10.02
CA SER A 114 -2.82 -5.63 10.08
C SER A 114 -3.85 -4.83 9.32
N LEU A 115 -4.78 -5.55 8.69
CA LEU A 115 -5.93 -4.98 8.02
C LEU A 115 -7.18 -5.55 8.66
N ILE A 116 -8.14 -4.70 8.98
CA ILE A 116 -9.40 -5.10 9.62
C ILE A 116 -10.56 -4.64 8.75
N HIS A 117 -11.43 -5.58 8.38
CA HIS A 117 -12.66 -5.27 7.67
C HIS A 117 -13.74 -4.84 8.66
N ILE A 118 -14.36 -3.69 8.38
CA ILE A 118 -15.46 -3.17 9.20
C ILE A 118 -16.78 -3.48 8.49
N SER A 119 -17.65 -4.24 9.16
CA SER A 119 -18.96 -4.59 8.61
C SER A 119 -20.11 -3.98 9.40
N GLU A 120 -21.31 -3.89 8.78
CA GLU A 120 -22.51 -3.40 9.46
C GLU A 120 -23.25 -4.54 10.17
N PRO A 121 -23.78 -4.38 11.43
CA PRO A 121 -23.45 -3.27 12.31
C PRO A 121 -21.97 -3.26 12.61
N THR A 122 -21.38 -2.10 12.83
CA THR A 122 -19.94 -1.93 12.90
C THR A 122 -19.27 -2.95 13.81
N ARG A 123 -18.50 -3.84 13.21
CA ARG A 123 -17.76 -4.88 13.92
C ARG A 123 -16.39 -5.02 13.28
N LEU A 124 -15.36 -4.99 14.10
CA LEU A 124 -13.99 -5.16 13.62
C LEU A 124 -13.64 -6.63 13.52
N ARG A 125 -13.15 -7.04 12.36
CA ARG A 125 -12.66 -8.40 12.12
C ARG A 125 -11.21 -8.31 11.68
N ARG A 126 -10.34 -9.05 12.37
CA ARG A 126 -8.94 -9.10 11.99
C ARG A 126 -8.76 -10.05 10.81
N ILE A 127 -8.07 -9.56 9.80
CA ILE A 127 -7.66 -10.34 8.65
C ILE A 127 -6.16 -10.54 8.80
N SER A 128 -5.74 -11.65 9.31
CA SER A 128 -4.33 -11.89 9.56
C SER A 128 -3.84 -13.10 8.77
#